data_06bbc0b3c127d6f35bdc318ff58ca760
#
_entry.id   06bbc0b3c127d6f35bdc318ff58ca760
#
_cell.length_a   1.000
_cell.length_b   1.000
_cell.length_c   1.000
_cell.angle_alpha   90.00
_cell.angle_beta   90.00
_cell.angle_gamma   90.00
#
_symmetry.space_group_name_H-M   'P 1'
#
loop_
_entity.id
_entity.type
_entity.pdbx_description
1 polymer ?
#
loop_
_entity_poly.entity_id
_entity_poly.type
_entity_poly.pdbx_seq_one_letter_code
_entity_poly.pdbx_strand_id
1 'polypeptide(L)'
;MSNRRNLLKIIGVSCLSWILYPYKFVLSETKKIINQNLTSKQKEIMFNEGTERPFTSELLQEKRKGFYHCANCGNKLFSSEAKFDSGTGWPSFSEALPGAFKTKVDYSFGMKRIEYHCAKCGVHHGHV
;
A
#
# COMPACT_ATOMS: atom_id res chain seq x y z
N MET A 1 -57.48 26.43 52.70
CA MET A 1 -57.06 25.04 52.91
C MET A 1 -56.96 24.35 51.59
N SER A 2 -56.01 23.64 51.38
CA SER A 2 -55.62 22.83 50.24
C SER A 2 -54.75 23.52 49.21
N ASN A 3 -53.56 23.23 49.43
CA ASN A 3 -52.40 23.55 48.71
C ASN A 3 -52.17 22.51 47.61
N ARG A 4 -52.19 22.90 46.36
CA ARG A 4 -51.82 21.99 45.29
C ARG A 4 -50.52 22.37 44.66
N ARG A 5 -49.54 21.60 45.00
CA ARG A 5 -48.21 21.64 44.45
C ARG A 5 -48.21 21.34 42.98
N ASN A 6 -47.83 22.29 42.17
CA ASN A 6 -47.48 22.06 40.78
C ASN A 6 -46.09 21.46 40.72
N LEU A 7 -46.09 20.19 40.38
CA LEU A 7 -44.87 19.44 40.11
C LEU A 7 -44.45 19.78 38.68
N LEU A 8 -43.51 20.66 38.55
CA LEU A 8 -42.83 20.93 37.27
C LEU A 8 -42.01 19.70 36.88
N LYS A 9 -42.51 18.96 35.91
CA LYS A 9 -41.72 17.93 35.26
C LYS A 9 -40.75 18.62 34.31
N ILE A 10 -39.49 18.69 34.72
CA ILE A 10 -38.42 19.07 33.83
C ILE A 10 -38.17 17.89 32.92
N ILE A 11 -38.64 17.98 31.70
CA ILE A 11 -38.31 17.04 30.64
C ILE A 11 -36.91 17.47 30.17
N GLY A 12 -35.90 16.79 30.68
CA GLY A 12 -34.56 16.90 30.14
C GLY A 12 -34.53 16.35 28.73
N VAL A 13 -34.53 17.23 27.75
CA VAL A 13 -34.19 16.85 26.39
C VAL A 13 -32.69 16.62 26.35
N SER A 14 -32.30 15.38 26.51
CA SER A 14 -30.95 14.92 26.23
C SER A 14 -30.74 15.03 24.72
N CYS A 15 -30.12 16.13 24.29
CA CYS A 15 -29.57 16.24 22.95
C CYS A 15 -28.39 15.28 22.85
N LEU A 16 -28.66 14.06 22.44
CA LEU A 16 -27.65 13.16 21.92
C LEU A 16 -27.20 13.74 20.57
N SER A 17 -26.24 14.65 20.61
CA SER A 17 -25.49 15.02 19.42
C SER A 17 -24.75 13.79 18.94
N TRP A 18 -25.35 13.08 18.02
CA TRP A 18 -24.65 12.11 17.20
C TRP A 18 -23.68 12.91 16.35
N ILE A 19 -22.45 13.05 16.85
CA ILE A 19 -21.35 13.52 16.02
C ILE A 19 -21.20 12.44 14.96
N LEU A 20 -21.79 12.67 13.81
CA LEU A 20 -21.51 11.94 12.60
C LEU A 20 -20.05 12.27 12.25
N TYR A 21 -19.13 11.51 12.84
CA TYR A 21 -17.81 11.41 12.27
C TYR A 21 -18.02 10.88 10.86
N PRO A 22 -17.61 11.63 9.83
CA PRO A 22 -17.57 11.05 8.50
C PRO A 22 -16.56 9.90 8.59
N TYR A 23 -17.06 8.70 8.69
CA TYR A 23 -16.28 7.52 8.34
C TYR A 23 -15.81 7.80 6.93
N LYS A 24 -14.60 8.32 6.79
CA LYS A 24 -13.92 8.22 5.53
C LYS A 24 -13.75 6.71 5.33
N PHE A 25 -14.72 6.16 4.63
CA PHE A 25 -14.57 4.85 4.02
C PHE A 25 -13.34 5.00 3.14
N VAL A 26 -12.18 4.62 3.67
CA VAL A 26 -10.99 4.44 2.86
C VAL A 26 -11.36 3.28 1.96
N LEU A 27 -11.85 3.63 0.78
CA LEU A 27 -11.94 2.69 -0.32
C LEU A 27 -10.51 2.19 -0.49
N SER A 28 -10.26 0.99 0.00
CA SER A 28 -9.10 0.23 -0.39
C SER A 28 -9.16 0.21 -1.91
N GLU A 29 -8.28 0.98 -2.55
CA GLU A 29 -8.18 0.96 -4.00
C GLU A 29 -7.91 -0.48 -4.37
N THR A 30 -8.92 -1.14 -4.94
CA THR A 30 -8.80 -2.52 -5.37
C THR A 30 -7.78 -2.55 -6.49
N LYS A 31 -6.63 -3.10 -6.21
CA LYS A 31 -5.56 -3.29 -7.19
C LYS A 31 -6.11 -4.09 -8.36
N LYS A 32 -6.13 -3.50 -9.54
CA LYS A 32 -6.71 -4.13 -10.73
C LYS A 32 -5.62 -4.80 -11.57
N ILE A 33 -5.87 -6.04 -11.99
CA ILE A 33 -5.02 -6.73 -12.96
C ILE A 33 -5.19 -6.04 -14.32
N ILE A 34 -4.12 -5.41 -14.82
CA ILE A 34 -4.07 -4.75 -16.12
C ILE A 34 -3.41 -5.67 -17.14
N ASN A 35 -2.27 -6.26 -16.76
CA ASN A 35 -1.59 -7.24 -17.62
C ASN A 35 -2.14 -8.64 -17.36
N GLN A 36 -2.83 -9.20 -18.34
CA GLN A 36 -3.41 -10.54 -18.25
C GLN A 36 -2.36 -11.67 -18.34
N ASN A 37 -1.15 -11.36 -18.79
CA ASN A 37 -0.07 -12.32 -18.99
C ASN A 37 0.83 -12.51 -17.76
N LEU A 38 0.48 -11.93 -16.63
CA LEU A 38 1.21 -12.14 -15.39
C LEU A 38 1.16 -13.61 -14.96
N THR A 39 2.32 -14.13 -14.56
CA THR A 39 2.40 -15.47 -13.97
C THR A 39 1.69 -15.52 -12.61
N SER A 40 1.33 -16.72 -12.14
CA SER A 40 0.73 -16.88 -10.81
C SER A 40 1.64 -16.36 -9.71
N LYS A 41 2.95 -16.55 -9.83
CA LYS A 41 3.95 -16.03 -8.90
C LYS A 41 3.98 -14.50 -8.87
N GLN A 42 3.95 -13.86 -10.03
CA GLN A 42 3.89 -12.40 -10.13
C GLN A 42 2.59 -11.85 -9.50
N LYS A 43 1.46 -12.50 -9.74
CA LYS A 43 0.18 -12.13 -9.14
C LYS A 43 0.23 -12.23 -7.61
N GLU A 44 0.79 -13.30 -7.08
CA GLU A 44 0.93 -13.49 -5.63
C GLU A 44 1.78 -12.37 -4.99
N ILE A 45 2.90 -12.03 -5.59
CA ILE A 45 3.77 -10.96 -5.08
C ILE A 45 3.08 -9.61 -5.19
N MET A 46 2.52 -9.27 -6.34
CA MET A 46 2.03 -7.93 -6.65
C MET A 46 0.69 -7.61 -5.98
N PHE A 47 -0.19 -8.58 -5.84
CA PHE A 47 -1.56 -8.36 -5.35
C PHE A 47 -1.77 -8.86 -3.92
N ASN A 48 -1.04 -9.86 -3.47
CA ASN A 48 -1.13 -10.44 -2.12
C ASN A 48 0.07 -10.09 -1.24
N GLU A 49 0.92 -9.14 -1.67
CA GLU A 49 2.09 -8.69 -0.91
C GLU A 49 3.08 -9.83 -0.59
N GLY A 50 3.15 -10.82 -1.48
CA GLY A 50 4.08 -11.93 -1.37
C GLY A 50 5.53 -11.50 -1.56
N THR A 51 6.45 -12.37 -1.18
CA THR A 51 7.89 -12.16 -1.35
C THR A 51 8.46 -13.22 -2.29
N GLU A 52 9.25 -12.79 -3.25
CA GLU A 52 10.00 -13.68 -4.09
C GLU A 52 11.10 -14.38 -3.28
N ARG A 53 11.36 -15.64 -3.58
CA ARG A 53 12.45 -16.37 -2.95
C ARG A 53 13.80 -15.73 -3.29
N PRO A 54 14.72 -15.53 -2.31
CA PRO A 54 16.01 -14.92 -2.59
C PRO A 54 16.81 -15.73 -3.62
N PHE A 55 17.60 -15.03 -4.43
CA PHE A 55 18.46 -15.57 -5.49
C PHE A 55 17.74 -16.29 -6.63
N THR A 56 16.44 -16.05 -6.81
CA THR A 56 15.65 -16.69 -7.88
C THR A 56 15.22 -15.75 -8.99
N SER A 57 15.37 -14.43 -8.82
CA SER A 57 14.97 -13.46 -9.84
C SER A 57 15.95 -13.42 -11.01
N GLU A 58 15.44 -13.53 -12.22
CA GLU A 58 16.20 -13.32 -13.45
C GLU A 58 16.79 -11.91 -13.53
N LEU A 59 16.14 -10.94 -12.87
CA LEU A 59 16.60 -9.55 -12.85
C LEU A 59 17.90 -9.34 -12.05
N LEU A 60 18.32 -10.30 -11.24
CA LEU A 60 19.62 -10.22 -10.55
C LEU A 60 20.78 -10.12 -11.54
N GLN A 61 20.70 -10.83 -12.66
CA GLN A 61 21.72 -10.86 -13.70
C GLN A 61 21.49 -9.87 -14.84
N GLU A 62 20.41 -9.09 -14.78
CA GLU A 62 20.11 -8.09 -15.80
C GLU A 62 21.11 -6.93 -15.72
N LYS A 63 21.89 -6.75 -16.78
CA LYS A 63 22.96 -5.73 -16.87
C LYS A 63 22.78 -4.73 -18.01
N ARG A 64 21.75 -4.92 -18.84
CA ARG A 64 21.49 -4.03 -19.96
C ARG A 64 21.07 -2.64 -19.47
N LYS A 65 21.49 -1.61 -20.20
CA LYS A 65 21.03 -0.25 -19.95
C LYS A 65 19.54 -0.10 -20.31
N GLY A 66 18.82 0.61 -19.49
CA GLY A 66 17.39 0.89 -19.71
C GLY A 66 16.65 1.15 -18.41
N PHE A 67 15.38 0.85 -18.43
CA PHE A 67 14.47 1.09 -17.31
C PHE A 67 13.76 -0.21 -16.89
N TYR A 68 13.49 -0.29 -15.61
CA TYR A 68 12.64 -1.34 -15.04
C TYR A 68 11.22 -0.81 -14.92
N HIS A 69 10.26 -1.58 -15.40
CA HIS A 69 8.85 -1.19 -15.47
C HIS A 69 8.01 -2.07 -14.56
N CYS A 70 6.90 -1.51 -14.08
CA CYS A 70 5.88 -2.30 -13.42
C CYS A 70 5.31 -3.35 -14.38
N ALA A 71 5.41 -4.62 -14.00
CA ALA A 71 4.91 -5.72 -14.83
C ALA A 71 3.39 -5.67 -15.06
N ASN A 72 2.64 -5.02 -14.16
CA ASN A 72 1.19 -4.89 -14.29
C ASN A 72 0.75 -3.73 -15.20
N CYS A 73 1.33 -2.53 -15.03
CA CYS A 73 0.85 -1.33 -15.73
C CYS A 73 1.87 -0.66 -16.65
N GLY A 74 3.12 -1.12 -16.67
CA GLY A 74 4.19 -0.57 -17.51
C GLY A 74 4.80 0.74 -17.00
N ASN A 75 4.41 1.24 -15.82
CA ASN A 75 5.00 2.43 -15.24
C ASN A 75 6.51 2.27 -15.07
N LYS A 76 7.32 3.26 -15.46
CA LYS A 76 8.76 3.25 -15.22
C LYS A 76 9.06 3.41 -13.75
N LEU A 77 9.85 2.50 -13.18
CA LEU A 77 10.11 2.43 -11.75
C LEU A 77 11.56 2.79 -11.39
N PHE A 78 12.51 2.18 -12.09
CA PHE A 78 13.94 2.35 -11.82
C PHE A 78 14.73 2.51 -13.10
N SER A 79 15.84 3.24 -13.02
CA SER A 79 16.89 3.24 -14.04
C SER A 79 17.89 2.12 -13.76
N SER A 80 18.45 1.53 -14.80
CA SER A 80 19.54 0.56 -14.68
C SER A 80 20.79 1.12 -14.00
N GLU A 81 20.99 2.43 -14.05
CA GLU A 81 22.11 3.12 -13.40
C GLU A 81 22.02 3.10 -11.88
N ALA A 82 20.79 3.00 -11.33
CA ALA A 82 20.55 2.93 -9.90
C ALA A 82 20.71 1.51 -9.34
N LYS A 83 20.80 0.49 -10.21
CA LYS A 83 20.90 -0.90 -9.78
C LYS A 83 22.26 -1.21 -9.16
N PHE A 84 22.26 -1.93 -8.04
CA PHE A 84 23.48 -2.40 -7.38
C PHE A 84 23.27 -3.80 -6.79
N ASP A 85 24.37 -4.48 -6.53
CA ASP A 85 24.37 -5.76 -5.83
C ASP A 85 24.40 -5.53 -4.32
N SER A 86 23.29 -5.78 -3.65
CA SER A 86 23.17 -5.65 -2.20
C SER A 86 23.58 -6.92 -1.44
N GLY A 87 23.79 -8.03 -2.14
CA GLY A 87 24.06 -9.34 -1.53
C GLY A 87 22.85 -9.99 -0.85
N THR A 88 21.68 -9.35 -0.90
CA THR A 88 20.46 -9.84 -0.21
C THR A 88 19.73 -10.95 -0.97
N GLY A 89 20.01 -11.13 -2.26
CA GLY A 89 19.34 -12.09 -3.12
C GLY A 89 18.13 -11.54 -3.88
N TRP A 90 17.89 -10.23 -3.80
CA TRP A 90 16.86 -9.55 -4.57
C TRP A 90 17.45 -8.40 -5.40
N PRO A 91 16.87 -8.09 -6.56
CA PRO A 91 17.26 -6.91 -7.31
C PRO A 91 17.14 -5.66 -6.44
N SER A 92 18.21 -4.88 -6.37
CA SER A 92 18.32 -3.73 -5.47
C SER A 92 18.67 -2.47 -6.24
N PHE A 93 18.12 -1.34 -5.81
CA PHE A 93 18.29 -0.04 -6.45
C PHE A 93 18.56 1.02 -5.40
N SER A 94 19.49 1.92 -5.67
CA SER A 94 19.85 3.02 -4.76
C SER A 94 18.79 4.11 -4.71
N GLU A 95 18.03 4.27 -5.78
CA GLU A 95 16.94 5.25 -5.88
C GLU A 95 15.90 4.80 -6.90
N ALA A 96 14.67 5.26 -6.72
CA ALA A 96 13.59 5.10 -7.68
C ALA A 96 13.48 6.33 -8.58
N LEU A 97 12.84 6.19 -9.74
CA LEU A 97 12.50 7.34 -10.56
C LEU A 97 11.50 8.25 -9.80
N PRO A 98 11.55 9.57 -9.99
CA PRO A 98 10.64 10.50 -9.33
C PRO A 98 9.18 10.12 -9.57
N GLY A 99 8.38 10.04 -8.49
CA GLY A 99 6.96 9.72 -8.57
C GLY A 99 6.61 8.28 -8.94
N ALA A 100 7.59 7.36 -9.02
CA ALA A 100 7.36 5.97 -9.40
C ALA A 100 6.56 5.18 -8.36
N PHE A 101 6.75 5.47 -7.09
CA PHE A 101 6.15 4.74 -5.98
C PHE A 101 5.43 5.65 -4.99
N LYS A 102 4.46 5.06 -4.31
CA LYS A 102 3.92 5.52 -3.02
C LYS A 102 4.36 4.55 -1.94
N THR A 103 4.42 5.00 -0.71
CA THR A 103 4.87 4.21 0.44
C THR A 103 3.79 4.11 1.50
N LYS A 104 3.82 3.03 2.25
CA LYS A 104 3.04 2.87 3.49
C LYS A 104 3.89 2.18 4.55
N VAL A 105 3.56 2.42 5.81
CA VAL A 105 4.20 1.72 6.93
C VAL A 105 3.57 0.34 7.06
N ASP A 106 4.41 -0.68 7.15
CA ASP A 106 4.04 -2.07 7.37
C ASP A 106 4.63 -2.56 8.71
N TYR A 107 3.76 -3.05 9.59
CA TYR A 107 4.13 -3.60 10.89
C TYR A 107 4.08 -5.13 10.94
N SER A 108 3.95 -5.79 9.82
CA SER A 108 3.96 -7.25 9.74
C SER A 108 5.24 -7.82 10.36
N PHE A 109 5.18 -9.02 10.92
CA PHE A 109 6.30 -9.70 11.57
C PHE A 109 6.92 -8.97 12.76
N GLY A 110 6.17 -8.08 13.42
CA GLY A 110 6.64 -7.37 14.62
C GLY A 110 7.72 -6.32 14.36
N MET A 111 8.00 -5.98 13.11
CA MET A 111 8.97 -4.96 12.71
C MET A 111 8.30 -3.83 11.93
N LYS A 112 8.76 -2.60 12.15
CA LYS A 112 8.36 -1.47 11.31
C LYS A 112 9.16 -1.53 10.01
N ARG A 113 8.47 -1.68 8.89
CA ARG A 113 9.06 -1.62 7.55
C ARG A 113 8.32 -0.58 6.71
N ILE A 114 8.99 -0.09 5.68
CA ILE A 114 8.35 0.78 4.69
C ILE A 114 8.11 -0.04 3.43
N GLU A 115 6.85 -0.31 3.14
CA GLU A 115 6.44 -0.90 1.87
C GLU A 115 6.37 0.17 0.79
N TYR A 116 6.81 -0.16 -0.41
CA TYR A 116 6.59 0.67 -1.59
C TYR A 116 5.77 -0.08 -2.65
N HIS A 117 4.85 0.65 -3.26
CA HIS A 117 3.94 0.15 -4.28
C HIS A 117 3.86 1.11 -5.46
N CYS A 118 3.55 0.57 -6.63
CA CYS A 118 3.47 1.37 -7.86
C CYS A 118 2.51 2.55 -7.69
N ALA A 119 2.98 3.76 -7.95
CA ALA A 119 2.17 4.97 -7.84
C ALA A 119 0.98 4.98 -8.82
N LYS A 120 1.10 4.27 -9.94
CA LYS A 120 0.09 4.25 -11.01
C LYS A 120 -1.00 3.20 -10.77
N CYS A 121 -0.66 1.97 -10.41
CA CYS A 121 -1.62 0.87 -10.27
C CYS A 121 -1.71 0.27 -8.87
N GLY A 122 -0.88 0.71 -7.94
CA GLY A 122 -0.94 0.33 -6.54
C GLY A 122 -0.41 -1.07 -6.19
N VAL A 123 0.15 -1.82 -7.15
CA VAL A 123 0.67 -3.15 -6.84
C VAL A 123 1.94 -3.09 -6.00
N HIS A 124 2.10 -4.06 -5.11
CA HIS A 124 3.26 -4.20 -4.25
C HIS A 124 4.54 -4.47 -5.04
N HIS A 125 5.64 -3.85 -4.64
CA HIS A 125 6.96 -4.08 -5.24
C HIS A 125 8.03 -4.48 -4.23
N GLY A 126 7.93 -4.06 -3.00
CA GLY A 126 8.91 -4.44 -1.99
C GLY A 126 8.86 -3.59 -0.72
N HIS A 127 9.93 -3.71 0.06
CA HIS A 127 10.13 -2.98 1.31
C HIS A 127 11.52 -2.34 1.34
N VAL A 128 11.60 -1.27 2.09
CA VAL A 128 12.85 -0.59 2.43
C VAL A 128 13.29 -1.00 3.82
#